data_ed11a39e1c37468587a6ebf2a11e0e8d
#
_entry.id   ed11a39e1c37468587a6ebf2a11e0e8d
#
_cell.length_a   1.000
_cell.length_b   1.000
_cell.length_c   1.000
_cell.angle_alpha   90.00
_cell.angle_beta   90.00
_cell.angle_gamma   90.00
#
_symmetry.space_group_name_H-M   'P 1'
#
loop_
_entity.id
_entity.type
_entity.pdbx_description
1 polymer ?
#
loop_
_entity_poly.entity_id
_entity_poly.type
_entity_poly.pdbx_seq_one_letter_code
_entity_poly.pdbx_strand_id
1 'polypeptide(L)'
;MDAHVFRRLAAELAQVLTGSRIERFYAPAPDITTIVLYAAGLKQNLLLRAGRRFPLLLLTPERPENPASPAAHAMWLRKHAGGRRLGAPLVDWVNRRMALPLSGSPVRWLVLCLREGVTVTDTLEDGFGREPTWPDHARFASILEGREVWAAYPQYTPLLRETLAELAATDPMDAQALLADLEYGPGDCTADVYLYSREDVPEMVSVWPLPAACAKGMTESVVPSAMEAVRLMGTQSLFGGMVRQKKAEEAAPANAAIKRLRKTLHKLDSEERRLSGMVAGQADALAIQAELWRVGADSRLAEIEVTLSDGSVKRIALDSLRTVRGNMERMFHQAMRGKRGLGMLNERRDTLRRQIDALEKGELEPDAVLPRKNAGGRQKGRPEPAAHPDSKLYQRFRSSDGFLMLRGRNAKGNHEILNKAMPHDLWFHAEDGPSAHLVLRLEFPGQEVPERTMIEAAQLVGVKSWQRDGGQARVMCAVARHVRKVKGAAVGAVHVGRMERSLLVDLGQDIEKTLAVDAVL
;
A
#
# COMPACT_ATOMS: atom_id res chain seq x y z
N MET A 1 11.57 10.86 8.86
CA MET A 1 12.29 12.09 9.35
C MET A 1 11.58 12.59 10.58
N ASP A 2 12.31 12.76 11.68
CA ASP A 2 11.86 13.34 12.94
C ASP A 2 11.58 14.84 12.78
N ALA A 3 10.71 15.43 13.64
CA ALA A 3 10.36 16.85 13.55
C ALA A 3 11.53 17.79 13.91
N HIS A 4 12.37 17.41 14.86
CA HIS A 4 13.55 18.20 15.24
C HIS A 4 14.62 18.17 14.13
N VAL A 5 14.83 17.03 13.49
CA VAL A 5 15.69 16.94 12.29
C VAL A 5 15.14 17.83 11.17
N PHE A 6 13.81 17.84 10.99
CA PHE A 6 13.18 18.72 10.01
C PHE A 6 13.35 20.20 10.37
N ARG A 7 13.24 20.59 11.66
CA ARG A 7 13.49 21.96 12.14
C ARG A 7 14.89 22.43 11.73
N ARG A 8 15.89 21.61 12.02
CA ARG A 8 17.29 21.90 11.68
C ARG A 8 17.51 21.96 10.17
N LEU A 9 17.04 20.96 9.43
CA LEU A 9 17.11 20.91 7.98
C LEU A 9 16.45 22.14 7.33
N ALA A 10 15.27 22.55 7.83
CA ALA A 10 14.56 23.70 7.32
C ALA A 10 15.33 25.01 7.49
N ALA A 11 16.02 25.19 8.62
CA ALA A 11 16.88 26.37 8.88
C ALA A 11 18.06 26.40 7.90
N GLU A 12 18.72 25.27 7.64
CA GLU A 12 19.81 25.17 6.67
C GLU A 12 19.32 25.39 5.23
N LEU A 13 18.18 24.75 4.86
CA LEU A 13 17.56 24.93 3.55
C LEU A 13 17.12 26.37 3.30
N ALA A 14 16.68 27.11 4.32
CA ALA A 14 16.28 28.51 4.20
C ALA A 14 17.40 29.38 3.61
N GLN A 15 18.65 29.13 3.99
CA GLN A 15 19.81 29.85 3.48
C GLN A 15 20.05 29.62 1.99
N VAL A 16 19.80 28.40 1.51
CA VAL A 16 20.03 28.04 0.11
C VAL A 16 18.82 28.35 -0.77
N LEU A 17 17.60 28.17 -0.25
CA LEU A 17 16.38 28.32 -1.03
C LEU A 17 15.96 29.78 -1.20
N THR A 18 16.27 30.66 -0.23
CA THR A 18 15.90 32.09 -0.31
C THR A 18 16.59 32.75 -1.51
N GLY A 19 15.81 33.40 -2.36
CA GLY A 19 16.28 34.03 -3.60
C GLY A 19 16.48 33.08 -4.78
N SER A 20 16.46 31.77 -4.55
CA SER A 20 16.61 30.79 -5.63
C SER A 20 15.44 30.84 -6.61
N ARG A 21 15.70 30.49 -7.89
CA ARG A 21 14.68 30.43 -8.95
C ARG A 21 14.25 29.00 -9.23
N ILE A 22 12.94 28.77 -9.29
CA ILE A 22 12.39 27.48 -9.71
C ILE A 22 12.51 27.36 -11.22
N GLU A 23 13.24 26.37 -11.71
CA GLU A 23 13.32 26.08 -13.14
C GLU A 23 12.20 25.14 -13.57
N ARG A 24 12.03 24.01 -12.86
CA ARG A 24 11.07 22.99 -13.31
C ARG A 24 10.66 22.06 -12.18
N PHE A 25 9.46 21.46 -12.34
CA PHE A 25 8.97 20.38 -11.47
C PHE A 25 8.94 19.07 -12.24
N TYR A 26 9.24 17.98 -11.52
CA TYR A 26 9.08 16.60 -12.00
C TYR A 26 8.44 15.75 -10.91
N ALA A 27 7.78 14.67 -11.31
CA ALA A 27 7.21 13.66 -10.43
C ALA A 27 7.65 12.28 -10.91
N PRO A 28 8.84 11.81 -10.51
CA PRO A 28 9.37 10.51 -10.92
C PRO A 28 8.55 9.33 -10.38
N ALA A 29 7.86 9.50 -9.25
CA ALA A 29 6.90 8.56 -8.68
C ALA A 29 5.72 9.33 -8.07
N PRO A 30 4.59 8.67 -7.76
CA PRO A 30 3.39 9.33 -7.24
C PRO A 30 3.61 10.06 -5.90
N ASP A 31 4.54 9.58 -5.08
CA ASP A 31 4.91 10.13 -3.77
C ASP A 31 6.17 11.01 -3.81
N ILE A 32 6.83 11.16 -4.96
CA ILE A 32 8.09 11.90 -5.11
C ILE A 32 7.91 13.09 -6.04
N THR A 33 8.23 14.28 -5.52
CA THR A 33 8.30 15.51 -6.30
C THR A 33 9.76 16.01 -6.33
N THR A 34 10.27 16.35 -7.50
CA THR A 34 11.56 16.99 -7.71
C THR A 34 11.36 18.41 -8.18
N ILE A 35 11.92 19.37 -7.44
CA ILE A 35 11.95 20.78 -7.77
C ILE A 35 13.37 21.13 -8.22
N VAL A 36 13.53 21.47 -9.47
CA VAL A 36 14.82 21.93 -10.00
C VAL A 36 14.96 23.42 -9.72
N LEU A 37 16.01 23.78 -9.02
CA LEU A 37 16.28 25.12 -8.56
C LEU A 37 17.61 25.63 -9.14
N TYR A 38 17.69 26.92 -9.35
CA TYR A 38 18.92 27.61 -9.63
C TYR A 38 19.27 28.52 -8.44
N ALA A 39 20.25 28.08 -7.66
CA ALA A 39 20.68 28.73 -6.43
C ALA A 39 22.20 28.99 -6.46
N ALA A 40 22.65 30.20 -6.10
CA ALA A 40 24.06 30.56 -6.03
C ALA A 40 24.88 30.18 -7.28
N GLY A 41 24.31 30.31 -8.47
CA GLY A 41 24.99 29.98 -9.73
C GLY A 41 24.99 28.47 -10.08
N LEU A 42 24.42 27.59 -9.24
CA LEU A 42 24.43 26.16 -9.41
C LEU A 42 23.01 25.62 -9.55
N LYS A 43 22.87 24.56 -10.35
CA LYS A 43 21.63 23.81 -10.48
C LYS A 43 21.56 22.74 -9.39
N GLN A 44 20.49 22.79 -8.61
CA GLN A 44 20.22 21.88 -7.49
C GLN A 44 18.83 21.24 -7.65
N ASN A 45 18.66 20.05 -7.10
CA ASN A 45 17.38 19.35 -7.08
C ASN A 45 16.92 19.21 -5.62
N LEU A 46 15.79 19.84 -5.30
CA LEU A 46 15.11 19.61 -4.03
C LEU A 46 14.09 18.48 -4.25
N LEU A 47 14.35 17.33 -3.62
CA LEU A 47 13.49 16.16 -3.69
C LEU A 47 12.65 16.06 -2.42
N LEU A 48 11.35 15.90 -2.60
CA LEU A 48 10.40 15.61 -1.53
C LEU A 48 9.72 14.28 -1.81
N ARG A 49 9.90 13.31 -0.89
CA ARG A 49 9.06 12.10 -0.83
C ARG A 49 8.03 12.29 0.27
N ALA A 50 6.77 12.32 -0.14
CA ALA A 50 5.64 12.47 0.76
C ALA A 50 5.09 11.13 1.26
N GLY A 51 4.40 11.15 2.39
CA GLY A 51 3.65 10.01 2.89
C GLY A 51 3.89 9.69 4.36
N ARG A 52 3.33 8.55 4.80
CA ARG A 52 3.44 8.10 6.20
C ARG A 52 4.69 7.26 6.45
N ARG A 53 5.22 6.60 5.42
CA ARG A 53 6.41 5.74 5.54
C ARG A 53 7.58 6.44 4.88
N PHE A 54 8.64 6.65 5.65
CA PHE A 54 9.90 7.25 5.19
C PHE A 54 9.76 8.58 4.41
N PRO A 55 9.00 9.57 4.96
CA PRO A 55 8.95 10.89 4.34
C PRO A 55 10.34 11.53 4.37
N LEU A 56 10.69 12.23 3.30
CA LEU A 56 12.06 12.74 3.12
C LEU A 56 12.03 14.04 2.31
N LEU A 57 12.85 15.00 2.75
CA LEU A 57 13.15 16.22 2.02
C LEU A 57 14.67 16.35 1.94
N LEU A 58 15.23 16.41 0.75
CA LEU A 58 16.68 16.54 0.58
C LEU A 58 17.05 17.43 -0.61
N LEU A 59 18.19 18.09 -0.50
CA LEU A 59 18.81 18.83 -1.59
C LEU A 59 19.98 17.99 -2.14
N THR A 60 20.02 17.78 -3.46
CA THR A 60 21.04 16.94 -4.10
C THR A 60 21.30 17.39 -5.54
N PRO A 61 22.53 17.24 -6.06
CA PRO A 61 22.80 17.43 -7.48
C PRO A 61 22.18 16.32 -8.36
N GLU A 62 21.91 15.16 -7.78
CA GLU A 62 21.36 14.01 -8.50
C GLU A 62 19.86 14.15 -8.71
N ARG A 63 19.38 13.55 -9.80
CA ARG A 63 17.95 13.54 -10.14
C ARG A 63 17.47 12.13 -10.50
N PRO A 64 16.34 11.68 -9.94
CA PRO A 64 15.72 10.43 -10.37
C PRO A 64 15.30 10.46 -11.84
N GLU A 65 15.28 9.31 -12.50
CA GLU A 65 14.70 9.18 -13.83
C GLU A 65 13.21 9.56 -13.80
N ASN A 66 12.77 10.26 -14.84
CA ASN A 66 11.38 10.66 -14.98
C ASN A 66 10.63 9.70 -15.91
N PRO A 67 9.33 9.50 -15.72
CA PRO A 67 8.51 8.76 -16.66
C PRO A 67 8.47 9.50 -18.03
N ALA A 68 8.21 8.75 -19.10
CA ALA A 68 8.16 9.28 -20.47
C ALA A 68 7.13 10.42 -20.64
N SER A 69 6.02 10.36 -19.90
CA SER A 69 5.01 11.42 -19.86
C SER A 69 4.98 12.09 -18.48
N PRO A 70 4.93 13.44 -18.41
CA PRO A 70 4.88 14.15 -17.14
C PRO A 70 3.54 13.90 -16.43
N ALA A 71 3.59 13.71 -15.11
CA ALA A 71 2.40 13.59 -14.27
C ALA A 71 1.59 14.90 -14.24
N ALA A 72 0.27 14.81 -14.12
CA ALA A 72 -0.65 15.95 -14.05
C ALA A 72 -0.26 16.95 -12.95
N HIS A 73 0.09 16.44 -11.76
CA HIS A 73 0.56 17.25 -10.65
C HIS A 73 1.82 18.09 -11.00
N ALA A 74 2.82 17.48 -11.65
CA ALA A 74 4.00 18.21 -12.08
C ALA A 74 3.68 19.32 -13.09
N MET A 75 2.74 19.08 -13.98
CA MET A 75 2.28 20.08 -14.94
C MET A 75 1.53 21.23 -14.26
N TRP A 76 0.69 20.90 -13.29
CA TRP A 76 0.00 21.89 -12.47
C TRP A 76 0.99 22.77 -11.68
N LEU A 77 1.98 22.18 -11.00
CA LEU A 77 3.03 22.93 -10.31
C LEU A 77 3.83 23.83 -11.25
N ARG A 78 4.15 23.35 -12.46
CA ARG A 78 4.84 24.19 -13.48
C ARG A 78 4.04 25.42 -13.86
N LYS A 79 2.72 25.29 -14.01
CA LYS A 79 1.81 26.39 -14.34
C LYS A 79 1.75 27.42 -13.21
N HIS A 80 1.73 26.99 -11.94
CA HIS A 80 1.46 27.86 -10.80
C HIS A 80 2.72 28.42 -10.12
N ALA A 81 3.86 27.72 -10.17
CA ALA A 81 5.09 28.10 -9.48
C ALA A 81 6.34 28.13 -10.38
N GLY A 82 6.28 27.62 -11.62
CA GLY A 82 7.42 27.58 -12.52
C GLY A 82 7.95 28.98 -12.86
N GLY A 83 9.30 29.13 -12.90
CA GLY A 83 9.98 30.39 -13.23
C GLY A 83 10.02 31.43 -12.12
N ARG A 84 9.30 31.21 -11.00
CA ARG A 84 9.24 32.15 -9.86
C ARG A 84 10.46 32.01 -8.95
N ARG A 85 10.78 33.08 -8.20
CA ARG A 85 11.77 33.06 -7.14
C ARG A 85 11.13 32.74 -5.81
N LEU A 86 11.88 32.06 -4.96
CA LEU A 86 11.51 31.71 -3.59
C LEU A 86 11.94 32.80 -2.63
N GLY A 87 11.07 33.24 -1.73
CA GLY A 87 11.40 34.08 -0.61
C GLY A 87 11.76 33.28 0.64
N ALA A 88 12.00 34.00 1.75
CA ALA A 88 12.32 33.38 3.03
C ALA A 88 11.15 32.46 3.51
N PRO A 89 11.43 31.22 3.90
CA PRO A 89 10.39 30.29 4.28
C PRO A 89 9.78 30.60 5.64
N LEU A 90 8.48 30.31 5.78
CA LEU A 90 7.83 30.12 7.07
C LEU A 90 7.74 28.62 7.35
N VAL A 91 8.13 28.20 8.55
CA VAL A 91 8.23 26.78 8.90
C VAL A 91 7.23 26.43 9.99
N ASP A 92 6.50 25.34 9.79
CA ASP A 92 5.76 24.62 10.80
C ASP A 92 6.48 23.27 11.00
N TRP A 93 7.55 23.31 11.78
CA TRP A 93 8.48 22.20 11.90
C TRP A 93 7.85 20.99 12.61
N VAL A 94 6.94 21.21 13.54
CA VAL A 94 6.23 20.15 14.27
C VAL A 94 5.41 19.28 13.32
N ASN A 95 4.72 19.90 12.37
CA ASN A 95 3.97 19.21 11.32
C ASN A 95 4.82 18.88 10.10
N ARG A 96 6.11 19.25 10.12
CA ARG A 96 7.09 19.03 9.04
C ARG A 96 6.62 19.63 7.73
N ARG A 97 6.25 20.92 7.79
CA ARG A 97 5.80 21.75 6.67
C ARG A 97 6.69 22.99 6.54
N MET A 98 6.97 23.38 5.32
CA MET A 98 7.69 24.61 4.97
C MET A 98 6.93 25.33 3.87
N ALA A 99 6.63 26.59 4.05
CA ALA A 99 5.97 27.46 3.09
C ALA A 99 6.94 28.52 2.58
N LEU A 100 7.17 28.55 1.26
CA LEU A 100 8.06 29.51 0.61
C LEU A 100 7.21 30.49 -0.21
N PRO A 101 7.29 31.80 0.05
CA PRO A 101 6.56 32.79 -0.75
C PRO A 101 7.14 32.83 -2.16
N LEU A 102 6.27 32.82 -3.14
CA LEU A 102 6.61 32.90 -4.57
C LEU A 102 6.60 34.33 -5.03
N SER A 103 7.64 34.77 -5.76
CA SER A 103 7.69 36.09 -6.35
C SER A 103 6.51 36.36 -7.29
N GLY A 104 5.99 37.60 -7.33
CA GLY A 104 4.89 38.02 -8.20
C GLY A 104 3.62 38.37 -7.42
N SER A 105 2.64 38.96 -8.12
CA SER A 105 1.35 39.36 -7.56
C SER A 105 0.22 38.53 -8.21
N PRO A 106 -0.76 38.02 -7.45
CA PRO A 106 -0.83 38.00 -5.98
C PRO A 106 0.26 37.11 -5.36
N VAL A 107 0.56 37.33 -4.08
CA VAL A 107 1.49 36.49 -3.33
C VAL A 107 0.91 35.11 -3.18
N ARG A 108 1.69 34.10 -3.56
CA ARG A 108 1.36 32.69 -3.40
C ARG A 108 2.45 31.98 -2.63
N TRP A 109 2.11 30.85 -2.06
CA TRP A 109 3.00 30.06 -1.25
C TRP A 109 3.21 28.70 -1.89
N LEU A 110 4.47 28.31 -2.08
CA LEU A 110 4.85 26.94 -2.35
C LEU A 110 4.98 26.22 -1.01
N VAL A 111 4.10 25.29 -0.73
CA VAL A 111 4.08 24.53 0.52
C VAL A 111 4.68 23.14 0.28
N LEU A 112 5.75 22.84 1.04
CA LEU A 112 6.40 21.54 1.10
C LEU A 112 5.90 20.83 2.37
N CYS A 113 5.12 19.78 2.24
CA CYS A 113 4.60 19.00 3.36
C CYS A 113 5.10 17.56 3.26
N LEU A 114 5.85 17.10 4.26
CA LEU A 114 6.38 15.72 4.26
C LEU A 114 5.29 14.65 4.31
N ARG A 115 4.08 15.00 4.70
CA ARG A 115 2.95 14.08 4.75
C ARG A 115 2.15 14.05 3.45
N GLU A 116 1.97 15.21 2.81
CA GLU A 116 1.00 15.43 1.74
C GLU A 116 1.64 15.74 0.39
N GLY A 117 2.90 16.16 0.38
CA GLY A 117 3.60 16.52 -0.85
C GLY A 117 3.76 18.03 -1.05
N VAL A 118 3.86 18.42 -2.30
CA VAL A 118 4.08 19.82 -2.72
C VAL A 118 2.78 20.40 -3.23
N THR A 119 2.42 21.60 -2.78
CA THR A 119 1.24 22.32 -3.29
C THR A 119 1.52 23.82 -3.40
N VAL A 120 0.64 24.54 -4.07
CA VAL A 120 0.64 26.02 -4.14
C VAL A 120 -0.68 26.51 -3.60
N THR A 121 -0.64 27.50 -2.70
CA THR A 121 -1.82 28.08 -2.07
C THR A 121 -1.71 29.61 -1.99
N ASP A 122 -2.85 30.29 -1.95
CA ASP A 122 -2.92 31.73 -1.75
C ASP A 122 -2.97 32.10 -0.25
N THR A 123 -3.35 31.16 0.62
CA THR A 123 -3.44 31.34 2.07
C THR A 123 -2.70 30.23 2.80
N LEU A 124 -2.09 30.54 3.93
CA LEU A 124 -1.45 29.57 4.81
C LEU A 124 -2.42 29.16 5.93
N GLU A 125 -2.38 27.89 6.29
CA GLU A 125 -3.01 27.36 7.49
C GLU A 125 -2.27 27.85 8.75
N ASP A 126 -2.93 27.78 9.91
CA ASP A 126 -2.26 28.06 11.19
C ASP A 126 -1.07 27.15 11.45
N GLY A 127 -0.08 27.69 12.19
CA GLY A 127 1.13 26.96 12.59
C GLY A 127 2.40 27.40 11.87
N PHE A 128 2.32 27.98 10.65
CA PHE A 128 3.49 28.47 9.95
C PHE A 128 4.11 29.70 10.64
N GLY A 129 5.42 29.65 10.90
CA GLY A 129 6.17 30.70 11.57
C GLY A 129 5.87 30.83 13.08
N ARG A 130 5.20 29.85 13.68
CA ARG A 130 4.91 29.80 15.11
C ARG A 130 5.73 28.69 15.77
N GLU A 131 6.38 29.04 16.88
CA GLU A 131 7.01 28.04 17.74
C GLU A 131 5.95 27.37 18.63
N PRO A 132 6.05 26.06 18.89
CA PRO A 132 5.16 25.38 19.81
C PRO A 132 5.42 25.83 21.24
N THR A 133 4.39 25.82 22.06
CA THR A 133 4.54 26.04 23.50
C THR A 133 5.14 24.80 24.14
N TRP A 134 6.18 24.99 24.97
CA TRP A 134 6.80 23.93 25.73
C TRP A 134 6.19 23.88 27.14
N PRO A 135 5.99 22.67 27.70
CA PRO A 135 5.63 22.54 29.10
C PRO A 135 6.83 22.77 29.99
N ASP A 136 6.58 23.00 31.31
CA ASP A 136 7.63 22.99 32.30
C ASP A 136 8.44 21.67 32.22
N HIS A 137 9.74 21.78 32.02
CA HIS A 137 10.65 20.65 31.84
C HIS A 137 10.67 19.71 33.06
N ALA A 138 10.37 20.22 34.26
CA ALA A 138 10.25 19.40 35.45
C ALA A 138 9.07 18.39 35.39
N ARG A 139 8.09 18.64 34.48
CA ARG A 139 6.91 17.80 34.29
C ARG A 139 7.00 16.80 33.14
N PHE A 140 8.18 16.64 32.51
CA PHE A 140 8.30 15.79 31.32
C PHE A 140 7.87 14.33 31.57
N ALA A 141 8.07 13.79 32.79
CA ALA A 141 7.67 12.43 33.14
C ALA A 141 6.17 12.20 32.95
N SER A 142 5.32 13.18 33.34
CA SER A 142 3.86 13.08 33.13
C SER A 142 3.48 13.12 31.65
N ILE A 143 4.31 13.74 30.79
CA ILE A 143 4.11 13.79 29.34
C ILE A 143 4.44 12.43 28.73
N LEU A 144 5.48 11.74 29.21
CA LEU A 144 5.86 10.42 28.73
C LEU A 144 4.78 9.37 28.98
N GLU A 145 4.01 9.49 30.08
CA GLU A 145 2.94 8.55 30.44
C GLU A 145 1.60 8.84 29.75
N GLY A 146 1.30 10.11 29.47
CA GLY A 146 -0.02 10.57 29.04
C GLY A 146 -0.20 10.63 27.51
N ARG A 147 -1.04 9.77 26.93
CA ARG A 147 -1.34 9.83 25.47
C ARG A 147 -2.07 11.10 25.05
N GLU A 148 -2.88 11.69 25.90
CA GLU A 148 -3.62 12.94 25.65
C GLU A 148 -2.66 14.13 25.59
N VAL A 149 -1.63 14.12 26.43
CA VAL A 149 -0.60 15.14 26.50
C VAL A 149 0.23 15.17 25.21
N TRP A 150 0.41 14.04 24.52
CA TRP A 150 1.12 14.00 23.24
C TRP A 150 0.40 14.75 22.11
N ALA A 151 -0.90 14.94 22.21
CA ALA A 151 -1.65 15.75 21.27
C ALA A 151 -1.45 17.26 21.53
N ALA A 152 -1.29 17.64 22.79
CA ALA A 152 -1.01 19.02 23.20
C ALA A 152 0.43 19.45 22.88
N TYR A 153 1.38 18.52 23.00
CA TYR A 153 2.81 18.76 22.79
C TYR A 153 3.40 17.85 21.70
N PRO A 154 3.04 18.05 20.43
CA PRO A 154 3.46 17.19 19.32
C PRO A 154 4.96 17.22 19.01
N GLN A 155 5.69 18.21 19.54
CA GLN A 155 7.17 18.27 19.52
C GLN A 155 7.84 17.15 20.30
N TYR A 156 7.15 16.53 21.26
CA TYR A 156 7.60 15.31 21.93
C TYR A 156 7.42 14.12 20.98
N THR A 157 8.28 14.04 19.99
CA THR A 157 8.24 12.97 18.96
C THR A 157 8.46 11.59 19.58
N PRO A 158 8.08 10.49 18.90
CA PRO A 158 8.36 9.14 19.42
C PRO A 158 9.82 8.92 19.77
N LEU A 159 10.77 9.43 18.94
CA LEU A 159 12.20 9.30 19.19
C LEU A 159 12.61 10.08 20.44
N LEU A 160 12.16 11.35 20.57
CA LEU A 160 12.47 12.16 21.75
C LEU A 160 11.93 11.50 23.04
N ARG A 161 10.72 10.97 23.04
CA ARG A 161 10.14 10.30 24.20
C ARG A 161 10.92 9.04 24.59
N GLU A 162 11.34 8.23 23.61
CA GLU A 162 12.18 7.05 23.85
C GLU A 162 13.52 7.47 24.44
N THR A 163 14.15 8.53 23.93
CA THR A 163 15.39 9.11 24.45
C THR A 163 15.23 9.64 25.89
N LEU A 164 14.19 10.44 26.15
CA LEU A 164 13.94 10.99 27.47
C LEU A 164 13.67 9.91 28.52
N ALA A 165 12.97 8.84 28.16
CA ALA A 165 12.73 7.71 29.06
C ALA A 165 14.04 7.02 29.47
N GLU A 166 14.94 6.80 28.52
CA GLU A 166 16.25 6.18 28.77
C GLU A 166 17.18 7.10 29.57
N LEU A 167 17.22 8.39 29.24
CA LEU A 167 18.02 9.37 30.00
C LEU A 167 17.49 9.48 31.43
N ALA A 168 16.19 9.61 31.62
CA ALA A 168 15.58 9.72 32.95
C ALA A 168 15.76 8.48 33.83
N ALA A 169 15.92 7.31 33.23
CA ALA A 169 16.24 6.08 33.95
C ALA A 169 17.67 6.10 34.53
N THR A 170 18.56 6.89 33.93
CA THR A 170 19.96 7.05 34.37
C THR A 170 20.12 8.28 35.25
N ASP A 171 19.76 9.45 34.75
CA ASP A 171 19.73 10.73 35.46
C ASP A 171 18.61 11.64 34.89
N PRO A 172 17.60 12.03 35.69
CA PRO A 172 16.55 12.96 35.26
C PRO A 172 17.08 14.33 34.82
N MET A 173 18.23 14.75 35.31
CA MET A 173 18.83 16.04 34.92
C MET A 173 19.30 16.06 33.47
N ASP A 174 19.79 14.93 32.95
CA ASP A 174 20.20 14.80 31.54
C ASP A 174 18.99 14.96 30.62
N ALA A 175 17.82 14.38 31.00
CA ALA A 175 16.59 14.55 30.24
C ALA A 175 16.10 16.00 30.23
N GLN A 176 16.20 16.72 31.36
CA GLN A 176 15.84 18.14 31.45
C GLN A 176 16.80 19.01 30.65
N ALA A 177 18.10 18.71 30.70
CA ALA A 177 19.12 19.42 29.93
C ALA A 177 18.85 19.30 28.42
N LEU A 178 18.56 18.08 27.93
CA LEU A 178 18.18 17.87 26.53
C LEU A 178 16.95 18.69 26.14
N LEU A 179 15.92 18.74 26.99
CA LEU A 179 14.72 19.54 26.71
C LEU A 179 15.02 21.02 26.65
N ALA A 180 15.84 21.54 27.58
CA ALA A 180 16.29 22.93 27.58
C ALA A 180 17.07 23.26 26.30
N ASP A 181 17.97 22.38 25.88
CA ASP A 181 18.73 22.56 24.63
C ASP A 181 17.82 22.58 23.40
N LEU A 182 16.78 21.76 23.36
CA LEU A 182 15.81 21.72 22.27
C LEU A 182 14.87 22.92 22.22
N GLU A 183 14.53 23.50 23.39
CA GLU A 183 13.68 24.70 23.49
C GLU A 183 14.50 26.00 23.27
N TYR A 184 15.57 26.17 24.04
CA TYR A 184 16.32 27.40 24.12
C TYR A 184 17.66 27.36 23.39
N GLY A 185 18.08 26.18 22.96
CA GLY A 185 19.33 26.00 22.25
C GLY A 185 19.41 26.89 21.02
N PRO A 186 20.61 27.34 20.67
CA PRO A 186 20.80 28.23 19.55
C PRO A 186 20.21 27.59 18.31
N GLY A 187 19.31 28.30 17.64
CA GLY A 187 18.87 27.94 16.29
C GLY A 187 20.03 27.95 15.29
N ASP A 188 21.24 27.91 15.84
CA ASP A 188 22.52 27.96 15.15
C ASP A 188 22.75 26.65 14.39
N CYS A 189 22.98 26.79 13.11
CA CYS A 189 23.38 25.72 12.19
C CYS A 189 24.76 25.11 12.53
N THR A 190 25.31 25.29 13.73
CA THR A 190 26.64 24.86 14.14
C THR A 190 26.71 23.65 15.03
N ALA A 191 25.57 23.18 15.59
CA ALA A 191 25.54 21.98 16.42
C ALA A 191 25.66 20.70 15.56
N ASP A 192 26.31 19.70 16.11
CA ASP A 192 26.50 18.40 15.48
C ASP A 192 25.18 17.69 15.15
N VAL A 193 25.18 16.92 14.06
CA VAL A 193 24.09 16.06 13.65
C VAL A 193 24.59 14.62 13.65
N TYR A 194 23.81 13.72 14.20
CA TYR A 194 24.19 12.32 14.39
C TYR A 194 23.51 11.45 13.33
N LEU A 195 24.33 10.71 12.57
CA LEU A 195 23.90 9.76 11.57
C LEU A 195 24.12 8.33 12.09
N TYR A 196 23.05 7.55 12.14
CA TYR A 196 23.07 6.17 12.61
C TYR A 196 22.95 5.23 11.43
N SER A 197 23.91 4.29 11.32
CA SER A 197 24.04 3.35 10.22
C SER A 197 24.02 1.91 10.71
N ARG A 198 23.43 1.01 9.93
CA ARG A 198 23.49 -0.44 10.12
C ARG A 198 24.21 -1.04 8.93
N GLU A 199 25.29 -1.81 9.17
CA GLU A 199 26.09 -2.39 8.09
C GLU A 199 26.47 -1.33 7.02
N ASP A 200 26.94 -0.17 7.46
CA ASP A 200 27.29 1.00 6.63
C ASP A 200 26.14 1.63 5.83
N VAL A 201 24.90 1.19 6.09
CA VAL A 201 23.70 1.79 5.47
C VAL A 201 23.08 2.81 6.42
N PRO A 202 23.04 4.11 6.08
CA PRO A 202 22.38 5.13 6.88
C PRO A 202 20.88 4.87 7.02
N GLU A 203 20.40 4.73 8.26
CA GLU A 203 18.99 4.44 8.55
C GLU A 203 18.28 5.58 9.28
N MET A 204 18.99 6.31 10.15
CA MET A 204 18.39 7.31 11.01
C MET A 204 19.29 8.53 11.19
N VAL A 205 18.68 9.70 11.34
CA VAL A 205 19.34 10.98 11.67
C VAL A 205 18.73 11.50 12.95
N SER A 206 19.56 12.03 13.84
CA SER A 206 19.16 12.73 15.07
C SER A 206 19.91 14.05 15.22
N VAL A 207 19.33 15.02 15.91
CA VAL A 207 19.98 16.30 16.28
C VAL A 207 20.47 16.29 17.73
N TRP A 208 20.40 15.16 18.40
CA TRP A 208 21.02 14.86 19.69
C TRP A 208 21.61 13.44 19.67
N PRO A 209 22.63 13.16 20.49
CA PRO A 209 23.16 11.81 20.60
C PRO A 209 22.13 10.87 21.23
N LEU A 210 21.98 9.69 20.67
CA LEU A 210 20.99 8.71 21.15
C LEU A 210 21.62 7.77 22.19
N PRO A 211 20.93 7.48 23.29
CA PRO A 211 21.31 6.39 24.18
C PRO A 211 21.44 5.05 23.41
N ALA A 212 22.29 4.16 23.89
CA ALA A 212 22.57 2.89 23.22
C ALA A 212 21.29 2.05 22.96
N ALA A 213 20.33 2.09 23.88
CA ALA A 213 19.04 1.43 23.72
C ALA A 213 18.22 2.00 22.55
N CYS A 214 18.25 3.33 22.35
CA CYS A 214 17.58 4.02 21.24
C CYS A 214 18.31 3.82 19.92
N ALA A 215 19.64 3.74 19.94
CA ALA A 215 20.48 3.48 18.77
C ALA A 215 20.33 2.06 18.21
N LYS A 216 19.78 1.11 18.98
CA LYS A 216 19.41 -0.25 18.52
C LYS A 216 20.55 -1.01 17.79
N GLY A 217 21.77 -0.84 18.28
CA GLY A 217 22.96 -1.47 17.71
C GLY A 217 23.45 -0.89 16.38
N MET A 218 22.99 0.31 16.02
CA MET A 218 23.54 1.07 14.89
C MET A 218 24.84 1.75 15.28
N THR A 219 25.72 1.96 14.29
CA THR A 219 26.96 2.73 14.43
C THR A 219 26.65 4.21 14.27
N GLU A 220 27.14 5.01 15.22
CA GLU A 220 27.02 6.48 15.19
C GLU A 220 28.19 7.11 14.40
N SER A 221 27.86 8.13 13.64
CA SER A 221 28.83 9.05 13.04
C SER A 221 28.32 10.48 13.13
N VAL A 222 29.22 11.43 13.35
CA VAL A 222 28.89 12.86 13.47
C VAL A 222 29.04 13.51 12.10
N VAL A 223 28.04 14.31 11.72
CA VAL A 223 28.00 15.03 10.44
C VAL A 223 27.74 16.52 10.72
N PRO A 224 28.42 17.47 10.03
CA PRO A 224 28.34 18.87 10.37
C PRO A 224 27.00 19.53 10.03
N SER A 225 26.16 18.94 9.18
CA SER A 225 24.88 19.51 8.77
C SER A 225 23.76 18.51 8.59
N ALA A 226 22.52 18.94 8.87
CA ALA A 226 21.34 18.13 8.63
C ALA A 226 21.09 17.89 7.13
N MET A 227 21.43 18.86 6.27
CA MET A 227 21.35 18.67 4.81
C MET A 227 22.25 17.53 4.35
N GLU A 228 23.47 17.44 4.87
CA GLU A 228 24.41 16.38 4.50
C GLU A 228 23.98 15.03 5.06
N ALA A 229 23.63 14.94 6.35
CA ALA A 229 23.14 13.71 6.98
C ALA A 229 21.92 13.16 6.25
N VAL A 230 20.93 14.02 5.96
CA VAL A 230 19.72 13.64 5.25
C VAL A 230 20.01 13.29 3.79
N ARG A 231 20.96 13.94 3.14
CA ARG A 231 21.40 13.60 1.78
C ARG A 231 22.03 12.21 1.75
N LEU A 232 22.94 11.89 2.67
CA LEU A 232 23.57 10.57 2.77
C LEU A 232 22.52 9.46 2.96
N MET A 233 21.63 9.61 3.94
CA MET A 233 20.54 8.67 4.20
C MET A 233 19.56 8.61 3.02
N GLY A 234 19.18 9.76 2.47
CA GLY A 234 18.15 9.89 1.46
C GLY A 234 18.55 9.39 0.09
N THR A 235 19.76 9.65 -0.35
CA THR A 235 20.27 9.19 -1.64
C THR A 235 20.19 7.67 -1.74
N GLN A 236 20.67 6.96 -0.73
CA GLN A 236 20.64 5.51 -0.71
C GLN A 236 19.22 4.95 -0.62
N SER A 237 18.36 5.52 0.22
CA SER A 237 16.99 5.06 0.42
C SER A 237 16.06 5.36 -0.77
N LEU A 238 16.23 6.52 -1.43
CA LEU A 238 15.43 6.93 -2.58
C LEU A 238 15.86 6.20 -3.86
N PHE A 239 17.13 6.34 -4.23
CA PHE A 239 17.60 5.78 -5.50
C PHE A 239 17.67 4.25 -5.44
N GLY A 240 18.14 3.65 -4.34
CA GLY A 240 18.10 2.21 -4.14
C GLY A 240 16.68 1.65 -4.05
N GLY A 241 15.73 2.39 -3.47
CA GLY A 241 14.32 2.05 -3.44
C GLY A 241 13.67 2.06 -4.81
N MET A 242 13.93 3.09 -5.61
CA MET A 242 13.38 3.22 -6.97
C MET A 242 13.90 2.14 -7.92
N VAL A 243 15.20 1.82 -7.84
CA VAL A 243 15.78 0.72 -8.64
C VAL A 243 15.14 -0.62 -8.27
N ARG A 244 14.96 -0.88 -6.96
CA ARG A 244 14.27 -2.10 -6.48
C ARG A 244 12.80 -2.14 -6.92
N GLN A 245 12.11 -1.02 -6.85
CA GLN A 245 10.70 -0.94 -7.27
C GLN A 245 10.56 -1.17 -8.77
N LYS A 246 11.41 -0.54 -9.60
CA LYS A 246 11.44 -0.75 -11.05
C LYS A 246 11.69 -2.23 -11.41
N LYS A 247 12.70 -2.85 -10.78
CA LYS A 247 12.96 -4.29 -10.94
C LYS A 247 11.79 -5.16 -10.47
N ALA A 248 11.14 -4.79 -9.38
CA ALA A 248 9.96 -5.52 -8.89
C ALA A 248 8.76 -5.37 -9.82
N GLU A 249 8.52 -4.17 -10.39
CA GLU A 249 7.47 -3.90 -11.38
C GLU A 249 7.72 -4.66 -12.69
N GLU A 250 8.96 -4.69 -13.17
CA GLU A 250 9.39 -5.46 -14.34
C GLU A 250 9.22 -6.97 -14.11
N ALA A 251 9.53 -7.48 -12.92
CA ALA A 251 9.39 -8.89 -12.57
C ALA A 251 7.94 -9.30 -12.17
N ALA A 252 7.06 -8.35 -11.87
CA ALA A 252 5.71 -8.62 -11.37
C ALA A 252 4.85 -9.50 -12.31
N PRO A 253 4.84 -9.31 -13.65
CA PRO A 253 4.10 -10.16 -14.57
C PRO A 253 4.59 -11.61 -14.54
N ALA A 254 5.91 -11.83 -14.56
CA ALA A 254 6.53 -13.16 -14.50
C ALA A 254 6.23 -13.86 -13.18
N ASN A 255 6.38 -13.15 -12.06
CA ASN A 255 6.06 -13.68 -10.73
C ASN A 255 4.57 -14.05 -10.58
N ALA A 256 3.66 -13.26 -11.17
CA ALA A 256 2.23 -13.56 -11.18
C ALA A 256 1.93 -14.83 -12.01
N ALA A 257 2.58 -15.01 -13.17
CA ALA A 257 2.45 -16.20 -14.00
C ALA A 257 2.98 -17.43 -13.27
N ILE A 258 4.17 -17.38 -12.70
CA ILE A 258 4.79 -18.44 -11.90
C ILE A 258 3.88 -18.85 -10.74
N LYS A 259 3.33 -17.89 -9.98
CA LYS A 259 2.41 -18.17 -8.88
C LYS A 259 1.16 -18.92 -9.33
N ARG A 260 0.61 -18.59 -10.50
CA ARG A 260 -0.54 -19.29 -11.09
C ARG A 260 -0.20 -20.72 -11.50
N LEU A 261 0.95 -20.91 -12.14
CA LEU A 261 1.43 -22.25 -12.55
C LEU A 261 1.69 -23.14 -11.33
N ARG A 262 2.34 -22.63 -10.29
CA ARG A 262 2.57 -23.36 -9.02
C ARG A 262 1.25 -23.75 -8.34
N LYS A 263 0.24 -22.87 -8.36
CA LYS A 263 -1.10 -23.21 -7.85
C LYS A 263 -1.76 -24.31 -8.67
N THR A 264 -1.53 -24.36 -9.98
CA THR A 264 -2.03 -25.42 -10.84
C THR A 264 -1.30 -26.73 -10.56
N LEU A 265 0.02 -26.71 -10.38
CA LEU A 265 0.81 -27.86 -9.94
C LEU A 265 0.26 -28.48 -8.65
N HIS A 266 0.01 -27.66 -7.64
CA HIS A 266 -0.52 -28.15 -6.36
C HIS A 266 -1.91 -28.82 -6.49
N LYS A 267 -2.74 -28.37 -7.45
CA LYS A 267 -4.01 -29.06 -7.75
C LYS A 267 -3.80 -30.44 -8.38
N LEU A 268 -2.72 -30.65 -9.13
CA LEU A 268 -2.40 -31.93 -9.71
C LEU A 268 -2.05 -32.99 -8.64
N ASP A 269 -1.53 -32.59 -7.48
CA ASP A 269 -1.20 -33.50 -6.37
C ASP A 269 -2.45 -34.18 -5.78
N SER A 270 -3.57 -33.47 -5.73
CA SER A 270 -4.85 -34.05 -5.28
C SER A 270 -5.43 -35.03 -6.30
N GLU A 271 -5.29 -34.70 -7.59
CA GLU A 271 -5.71 -35.55 -8.68
C GLU A 271 -4.86 -36.82 -8.79
N GLU A 272 -3.55 -36.71 -8.56
CA GLU A 272 -2.63 -37.84 -8.50
C GLU A 272 -3.03 -38.84 -7.42
N ARG A 273 -3.35 -38.36 -6.21
CA ARG A 273 -3.84 -39.23 -5.11
C ARG A 273 -5.10 -39.95 -5.49
N ARG A 274 -6.05 -39.29 -6.15
CA ARG A 274 -7.28 -39.86 -6.64
C ARG A 274 -7.02 -40.95 -7.69
N LEU A 275 -6.17 -40.66 -8.67
CA LEU A 275 -5.83 -41.61 -9.74
C LEU A 275 -5.03 -42.81 -9.22
N SER A 276 -4.10 -42.60 -8.29
CA SER A 276 -3.33 -43.66 -7.61
C SER A 276 -4.25 -44.58 -6.81
N GLY A 277 -5.28 -44.05 -6.14
CA GLY A 277 -6.32 -44.88 -5.48
C GLY A 277 -7.10 -45.76 -6.47
N MET A 278 -7.38 -45.24 -7.68
CA MET A 278 -8.02 -46.05 -8.73
C MET A 278 -7.10 -47.17 -9.23
N VAL A 279 -5.79 -46.92 -9.34
CA VAL A 279 -4.81 -47.96 -9.75
C VAL A 279 -4.65 -49.02 -8.67
N ALA A 280 -4.63 -48.62 -7.38
CA ALA A 280 -4.54 -49.54 -6.26
C ALA A 280 -5.70 -50.57 -6.24
N GLY A 281 -6.89 -50.17 -6.72
CA GLY A 281 -8.03 -51.08 -6.88
C GLY A 281 -7.82 -52.27 -7.85
N GLN A 282 -6.73 -52.25 -8.65
CA GLN A 282 -6.35 -53.40 -9.49
C GLN A 282 -5.97 -54.63 -8.65
N ALA A 283 -5.28 -54.43 -7.53
CA ALA A 283 -4.91 -55.53 -6.64
C ALA A 283 -6.16 -56.20 -6.05
N ASP A 284 -7.15 -55.40 -5.68
CA ASP A 284 -8.43 -55.90 -5.17
C ASP A 284 -9.20 -56.67 -6.26
N ALA A 285 -9.20 -56.19 -7.50
CA ALA A 285 -9.81 -56.87 -8.64
C ALA A 285 -9.17 -58.23 -8.95
N LEU A 286 -7.83 -58.32 -8.87
CA LEU A 286 -7.10 -59.58 -9.04
C LEU A 286 -7.38 -60.56 -7.90
N ALA A 287 -7.47 -60.09 -6.67
CA ALA A 287 -7.83 -60.92 -5.53
C ALA A 287 -9.27 -61.46 -5.65
N ILE A 288 -10.23 -60.65 -6.09
CA ILE A 288 -11.59 -61.11 -6.39
C ILE A 288 -11.58 -62.13 -7.52
N GLN A 289 -10.77 -61.92 -8.57
CA GLN A 289 -10.66 -62.85 -9.70
C GLN A 289 -10.21 -64.25 -9.25
N ALA A 290 -9.25 -64.31 -8.32
CA ALA A 290 -8.74 -65.57 -7.77
C ALA A 290 -9.80 -66.33 -6.97
N GLU A 291 -10.76 -65.67 -6.36
CA GLU A 291 -11.82 -66.28 -5.54
C GLU A 291 -13.15 -66.53 -6.29
N LEU A 292 -13.26 -66.14 -7.59
CA LEU A 292 -14.49 -66.29 -8.38
C LEU A 292 -14.99 -67.74 -8.43
N TRP A 293 -14.12 -68.75 -8.43
CA TRP A 293 -14.47 -70.13 -8.44
C TRP A 293 -15.22 -70.58 -7.16
N ARG A 294 -14.87 -69.96 -6.01
CA ARG A 294 -15.44 -70.25 -4.69
C ARG A 294 -16.80 -69.55 -4.47
N VAL A 295 -16.90 -68.29 -4.90
CA VAL A 295 -18.05 -67.43 -4.57
C VAL A 295 -19.12 -67.43 -5.65
N GLY A 296 -18.76 -67.79 -6.89
CA GLY A 296 -19.64 -67.75 -8.05
C GLY A 296 -19.68 -66.35 -8.70
N ALA A 297 -19.38 -66.31 -10.00
CA ALA A 297 -19.23 -65.07 -10.75
C ALA A 297 -20.50 -64.20 -10.81
N ASP A 298 -21.68 -64.82 -10.81
CA ASP A 298 -22.98 -64.16 -10.95
C ASP A 298 -23.68 -63.88 -9.60
N SER A 299 -23.03 -64.23 -8.48
CA SER A 299 -23.51 -63.91 -7.15
C SER A 299 -23.48 -62.41 -6.90
N ARG A 300 -24.42 -61.91 -6.04
CA ARG A 300 -24.51 -60.51 -5.62
C ARG A 300 -24.23 -60.43 -4.12
N LEU A 301 -23.11 -59.81 -3.77
CA LEU A 301 -22.65 -59.68 -2.39
C LEU A 301 -22.39 -58.23 -2.07
N ALA A 302 -22.56 -57.82 -0.81
CA ALA A 302 -22.20 -56.49 -0.33
C ALA A 302 -20.70 -56.40 0.00
N GLU A 303 -20.07 -57.55 0.36
CA GLU A 303 -18.64 -57.67 0.63
C GLU A 303 -18.14 -59.06 0.28
N ILE A 304 -16.85 -59.20 0.04
CA ILE A 304 -16.15 -60.46 -0.18
C ILE A 304 -14.88 -60.51 0.65
N GLU A 305 -14.61 -61.67 1.29
CA GLU A 305 -13.30 -61.95 1.89
C GLU A 305 -12.43 -62.64 0.85
N VAL A 306 -11.27 -62.03 0.62
CA VAL A 306 -10.26 -62.52 -0.34
C VAL A 306 -8.93 -62.77 0.37
N THR A 307 -8.19 -63.76 -0.05
CA THR A 307 -6.82 -64.01 0.42
C THR A 307 -5.84 -63.27 -0.50
N LEU A 308 -5.05 -62.37 0.04
CA LEU A 308 -4.00 -61.68 -0.72
C LEU A 308 -2.77 -62.57 -0.92
N SER A 309 -1.88 -62.16 -1.84
CA SER A 309 -0.66 -62.89 -2.17
C SER A 309 0.31 -63.06 -1.00
N ASP A 310 0.18 -62.26 0.05
CA ASP A 310 0.98 -62.35 1.31
C ASP A 310 0.31 -63.24 2.37
N GLY A 311 -0.78 -63.90 2.05
CA GLY A 311 -1.53 -64.76 2.95
C GLY A 311 -2.50 -64.03 3.90
N SER A 312 -2.54 -62.72 3.86
CA SER A 312 -3.48 -61.92 4.66
C SER A 312 -4.90 -61.97 4.08
N VAL A 313 -5.94 -61.93 4.94
CA VAL A 313 -7.33 -61.88 4.54
C VAL A 313 -7.82 -60.45 4.52
N LYS A 314 -8.35 -60.02 3.38
CA LYS A 314 -8.89 -58.66 3.20
C LYS A 314 -10.38 -58.72 2.88
N ARG A 315 -11.18 -57.86 3.53
CA ARG A 315 -12.59 -57.64 3.16
C ARG A 315 -12.68 -56.53 2.15
N ILE A 316 -13.29 -56.80 1.01
CA ILE A 316 -13.52 -55.85 -0.08
C ILE A 316 -15.01 -55.58 -0.18
N ALA A 317 -15.40 -54.31 -0.05
CA ALA A 317 -16.78 -53.88 -0.23
C ALA A 317 -17.17 -53.90 -1.71
N LEU A 318 -18.34 -54.46 -2.00
CA LEU A 318 -18.89 -54.59 -3.35
C LEU A 318 -20.22 -53.83 -3.46
N ASP A 319 -20.55 -53.43 -4.67
CA ASP A 319 -21.85 -52.90 -5.00
C ASP A 319 -22.84 -54.07 -5.15
N SER A 320 -23.75 -54.24 -4.20
CA SER A 320 -24.74 -55.34 -4.17
C SER A 320 -25.74 -55.31 -5.32
N LEU A 321 -25.83 -54.19 -6.06
CA LEU A 321 -26.63 -54.09 -7.28
C LEU A 321 -25.96 -54.78 -8.49
N ARG A 322 -24.68 -55.12 -8.37
CA ARG A 322 -23.87 -55.76 -9.41
C ARG A 322 -23.48 -57.17 -9.00
N THR A 323 -23.20 -57.99 -9.99
CA THR A 323 -22.57 -59.28 -9.72
C THR A 323 -21.14 -59.13 -9.26
N VAL A 324 -20.56 -60.14 -8.61
CA VAL A 324 -19.15 -60.16 -8.21
C VAL A 324 -18.25 -59.94 -9.43
N ARG A 325 -18.53 -60.57 -10.56
CA ARG A 325 -17.86 -60.35 -11.85
C ARG A 325 -17.98 -58.90 -12.30
N GLY A 326 -19.18 -58.30 -12.28
CA GLY A 326 -19.42 -56.92 -12.68
C GLY A 326 -18.69 -55.89 -11.80
N ASN A 327 -18.53 -56.16 -10.50
CA ASN A 327 -17.70 -55.35 -9.60
C ASN A 327 -16.22 -55.44 -9.95
N MET A 328 -15.70 -56.64 -10.14
CA MET A 328 -14.33 -56.92 -10.55
C MET A 328 -13.98 -56.20 -11.87
N GLU A 329 -14.79 -56.36 -12.91
CA GLU A 329 -14.60 -55.72 -14.22
C GLU A 329 -14.59 -54.20 -14.08
N ARG A 330 -15.49 -53.63 -13.27
CA ARG A 330 -15.50 -52.19 -12.98
C ARG A 330 -14.19 -51.71 -12.34
N MET A 331 -13.66 -52.48 -11.38
CA MET A 331 -12.38 -52.16 -10.72
C MET A 331 -11.21 -52.19 -11.72
N PHE A 332 -11.14 -53.18 -12.62
CA PHE A 332 -10.15 -53.21 -13.68
C PHE A 332 -10.26 -52.02 -14.63
N HIS A 333 -11.48 -51.69 -15.08
CA HIS A 333 -11.70 -50.52 -15.92
C HIS A 333 -11.29 -49.21 -15.23
N GLN A 334 -11.56 -49.06 -13.93
CA GLN A 334 -11.13 -47.92 -13.15
C GLN A 334 -9.59 -47.85 -13.03
N ALA A 335 -8.94 -48.98 -12.77
CA ALA A 335 -7.47 -49.05 -12.69
C ALA A 335 -6.80 -48.69 -14.02
N MET A 336 -7.30 -49.17 -15.15
CA MET A 336 -6.82 -48.82 -16.48
C MET A 336 -7.02 -47.35 -16.80
N ARG A 337 -8.12 -46.75 -16.37
CA ARG A 337 -8.39 -45.31 -16.49
C ARG A 337 -7.44 -44.51 -15.61
N GLY A 338 -7.19 -45.01 -14.37
CA GLY A 338 -6.21 -44.42 -13.45
C GLY A 338 -4.81 -44.39 -14.04
N LYS A 339 -4.30 -45.52 -14.59
CA LYS A 339 -2.98 -45.61 -15.23
C LYS A 339 -2.82 -44.60 -16.37
N ARG A 340 -3.79 -44.52 -17.29
CA ARG A 340 -3.78 -43.57 -18.39
C ARG A 340 -3.80 -42.13 -17.87
N GLY A 341 -4.63 -41.85 -16.84
CA GLY A 341 -4.73 -40.54 -16.21
C GLY A 341 -3.42 -40.08 -15.56
N LEU A 342 -2.71 -41.00 -14.88
CA LEU A 342 -1.38 -40.70 -14.29
C LEU A 342 -0.32 -40.37 -15.34
N GLY A 343 -0.33 -41.08 -16.50
CA GLY A 343 0.58 -40.74 -17.61
C GLY A 343 0.36 -39.30 -18.11
N MET A 344 -0.88 -38.95 -18.42
CA MET A 344 -1.23 -37.59 -18.87
C MET A 344 -0.95 -36.52 -17.81
N LEU A 345 -1.13 -36.86 -16.53
CA LEU A 345 -0.85 -35.95 -15.42
C LEU A 345 0.65 -35.66 -15.30
N ASN A 346 1.50 -36.70 -15.44
CA ASN A 346 2.95 -36.53 -15.41
C ASN A 346 3.46 -35.66 -16.57
N GLU A 347 3.00 -35.90 -17.80
CA GLU A 347 3.34 -35.07 -18.96
C GLU A 347 2.94 -33.59 -18.73
N ARG A 348 1.75 -33.37 -18.15
CA ARG A 348 1.28 -32.02 -17.82
C ARG A 348 2.11 -31.37 -16.72
N ARG A 349 2.50 -32.14 -15.68
CA ARG A 349 3.38 -31.69 -14.60
C ARG A 349 4.74 -31.26 -15.14
N ASP A 350 5.34 -32.04 -16.03
CA ASP A 350 6.63 -31.74 -16.63
C ASP A 350 6.56 -30.51 -17.54
N THR A 351 5.45 -30.33 -18.24
CA THR A 351 5.22 -29.13 -19.05
C THR A 351 5.12 -27.89 -18.18
N LEU A 352 4.35 -27.94 -17.08
CA LEU A 352 4.23 -26.82 -16.14
C LEU A 352 5.54 -26.47 -15.46
N ARG A 353 6.36 -27.47 -15.09
CA ARG A 353 7.70 -27.25 -14.52
C ARG A 353 8.62 -26.56 -15.51
N ARG A 354 8.69 -27.03 -16.76
CA ARG A 354 9.46 -26.38 -17.82
C ARG A 354 9.04 -24.95 -18.07
N GLN A 355 7.73 -24.65 -18.03
CA GLN A 355 7.22 -23.28 -18.17
C GLN A 355 7.62 -22.39 -16.99
N ILE A 356 7.62 -22.91 -15.77
CA ILE A 356 8.09 -22.16 -14.59
C ILE A 356 9.58 -21.85 -14.72
N ASP A 357 10.39 -22.85 -15.04
CA ASP A 357 11.86 -22.69 -15.19
C ASP A 357 12.21 -21.68 -16.30
N ALA A 358 11.50 -21.72 -17.42
CA ALA A 358 11.70 -20.79 -18.52
C ALA A 358 11.30 -19.33 -18.15
N LEU A 359 10.23 -19.17 -17.35
CA LEU A 359 9.84 -17.86 -16.81
C LEU A 359 10.86 -17.33 -15.79
N GLU A 360 11.39 -18.20 -14.92
CA GLU A 360 12.39 -17.84 -13.90
C GLU A 360 13.73 -17.43 -14.56
N LYS A 361 14.07 -18.04 -15.69
CA LYS A 361 15.25 -17.69 -16.48
C LYS A 361 15.03 -16.50 -17.45
N GLY A 362 13.81 -16.02 -17.57
CA GLY A 362 13.48 -14.96 -18.54
C GLY A 362 13.48 -15.42 -20.02
N GLU A 363 13.48 -16.72 -20.26
CA GLU A 363 13.46 -17.33 -21.61
C GLU A 363 12.05 -17.36 -22.22
N LEU A 364 11.02 -17.12 -21.41
CA LEU A 364 9.62 -17.16 -21.80
C LEU A 364 8.88 -15.90 -21.33
N GLU A 365 8.17 -15.27 -22.26
CA GLU A 365 7.33 -14.12 -21.93
C GLU A 365 6.11 -14.54 -21.11
N PRO A 366 5.74 -13.79 -20.04
CA PRO A 366 4.62 -14.11 -19.17
C PRO A 366 3.28 -14.29 -19.90
N ASP A 367 3.07 -13.52 -20.96
CA ASP A 367 1.86 -13.55 -21.78
C ASP A 367 1.72 -14.82 -22.64
N ALA A 368 2.82 -15.52 -22.91
CA ALA A 368 2.80 -16.77 -23.68
C ALA A 368 2.22 -17.95 -22.87
N VAL A 369 2.21 -17.85 -21.54
CA VAL A 369 1.76 -18.92 -20.62
C VAL A 369 0.33 -18.69 -20.10
N LEU A 370 -0.18 -17.46 -20.22
CA LEU A 370 -1.55 -17.16 -19.86
C LEU A 370 -2.50 -17.74 -20.93
N PRO A 371 -3.49 -18.59 -20.56
CA PRO A 371 -4.48 -19.03 -21.54
C PRO A 371 -5.17 -17.78 -22.09
N ARG A 372 -5.01 -17.53 -23.37
CA ARG A 372 -5.84 -16.55 -24.08
C ARG A 372 -7.29 -16.97 -23.82
N LYS A 373 -8.06 -16.16 -23.09
CA LYS A 373 -9.51 -16.31 -23.02
C LYS A 373 -10.00 -16.37 -24.47
N ASN A 374 -10.69 -17.45 -24.81
CA ASN A 374 -11.17 -17.80 -26.15
C ASN A 374 -11.49 -16.57 -27.00
N ALA A 375 -10.75 -16.41 -28.07
CA ALA A 375 -11.06 -15.48 -29.13
C ALA A 375 -12.24 -16.02 -29.95
N GLY A 376 -13.44 -15.83 -29.45
CA GLY A 376 -14.69 -15.88 -30.22
C GLY A 376 -15.03 -14.45 -30.59
N GLY A 377 -14.78 -14.13 -31.85
CA GLY A 377 -14.85 -12.87 -32.53
C GLY A 377 -15.64 -11.70 -31.98
N ARG A 378 -14.97 -10.54 -31.79
CA ARG A 378 -15.34 -9.27 -32.43
C ARG A 378 -14.22 -8.25 -32.23
N GLN A 379 -13.95 -7.53 -33.29
CA GLN A 379 -12.87 -6.55 -33.44
C GLN A 379 -13.04 -5.29 -32.59
N LYS A 380 -11.85 -4.74 -32.21
CA LYS A 380 -11.53 -3.34 -31.90
C LYS A 380 -12.06 -2.75 -30.59
N GLY A 381 -11.13 -2.61 -29.64
CA GLY A 381 -11.24 -1.76 -28.46
C GLY A 381 -9.98 -1.93 -27.59
N ARG A 382 -9.32 -0.85 -27.32
CA ARG A 382 -8.21 -0.57 -26.39
C ARG A 382 -8.05 -1.61 -25.25
N PRO A 383 -6.84 -2.05 -24.86
CA PRO A 383 -6.66 -3.06 -23.81
C PRO A 383 -7.17 -2.56 -22.45
N GLU A 384 -8.20 -3.25 -21.92
CA GLU A 384 -8.67 -3.06 -20.55
C GLU A 384 -7.68 -3.65 -19.55
N PRO A 385 -7.39 -2.96 -18.43
CA PRO A 385 -6.54 -3.50 -17.38
C PRO A 385 -7.24 -4.68 -16.68
N ALA A 386 -6.47 -5.77 -16.49
CA ALA A 386 -6.90 -7.00 -15.81
C ALA A 386 -7.58 -6.73 -14.47
N ALA A 387 -8.69 -7.43 -14.19
CA ALA A 387 -9.41 -7.36 -12.93
C ALA A 387 -8.46 -7.56 -11.73
N HIS A 388 -8.32 -6.53 -10.91
CA HIS A 388 -7.47 -6.54 -9.72
C HIS A 388 -8.01 -7.55 -8.68
N PRO A 389 -7.16 -8.29 -7.96
CA PRO A 389 -7.59 -9.21 -6.90
C PRO A 389 -8.38 -8.55 -5.76
N ASP A 390 -8.40 -7.23 -5.72
CA ASP A 390 -9.13 -6.40 -4.76
C ASP A 390 -10.64 -6.25 -5.05
N SER A 391 -11.12 -6.71 -6.21
CA SER A 391 -12.54 -6.59 -6.62
C SER A 391 -13.54 -7.28 -5.68
N LYS A 392 -13.06 -8.17 -4.78
CA LYS A 392 -13.89 -8.82 -3.77
C LYS A 392 -14.16 -7.96 -2.54
N LEU A 393 -13.30 -6.98 -2.23
CA LEU A 393 -13.38 -6.13 -1.03
C LEU A 393 -14.06 -4.79 -1.30
N TYR A 394 -13.87 -4.21 -2.49
CA TYR A 394 -14.46 -2.92 -2.86
C TYR A 394 -14.88 -2.89 -4.33
N GLN A 395 -15.74 -1.94 -4.66
CA GLN A 395 -16.21 -1.65 -6.01
C GLN A 395 -15.49 -0.39 -6.53
N ARG A 396 -15.30 -0.36 -7.85
CA ARG A 396 -14.70 0.78 -8.55
C ARG A 396 -15.76 1.45 -9.39
N PHE A 397 -15.80 2.77 -9.31
CA PHE A 397 -16.68 3.62 -10.09
C PHE A 397 -15.86 4.73 -10.73
N ARG A 398 -16.36 5.29 -11.79
CA ARG A 398 -15.79 6.48 -12.43
C ARG A 398 -16.88 7.53 -12.54
N SER A 399 -16.62 8.73 -12.01
CA SER A 399 -17.59 9.84 -12.13
C SER A 399 -17.74 10.28 -13.59
N SER A 400 -18.78 11.00 -13.88
CA SER A 400 -19.02 11.60 -15.20
C SER A 400 -17.89 12.53 -15.65
N ASP A 401 -17.15 13.11 -14.69
CA ASP A 401 -16.00 13.97 -14.95
C ASP A 401 -14.67 13.21 -14.93
N GLY A 402 -14.70 11.85 -14.86
CA GLY A 402 -13.54 10.99 -14.99
C GLY A 402 -12.81 10.62 -13.70
N PHE A 403 -13.27 11.08 -12.52
CA PHE A 403 -12.64 10.76 -11.24
C PHE A 403 -12.86 9.30 -10.84
N LEU A 404 -11.81 8.65 -10.32
CA LEU A 404 -11.90 7.29 -9.80
C LEU A 404 -12.46 7.31 -8.37
N MET A 405 -13.49 6.52 -8.13
CA MET A 405 -14.13 6.34 -6.83
C MET A 405 -14.05 4.88 -6.39
N LEU A 406 -13.68 4.65 -5.14
CA LEU A 406 -13.59 3.32 -4.53
C LEU A 406 -14.61 3.22 -3.40
N ARG A 407 -15.55 2.27 -3.47
CA ARG A 407 -16.56 2.04 -2.42
C ARG A 407 -16.38 0.66 -1.81
N GLY A 408 -16.27 0.59 -0.48
CA GLY A 408 -16.16 -0.66 0.27
C GLY A 408 -17.44 -1.50 0.19
N ARG A 409 -17.31 -2.82 0.01
CA ARG A 409 -18.44 -3.77 -0.01
C ARG A 409 -18.87 -4.21 1.39
N ASN A 410 -18.00 -4.10 2.36
CA ASN A 410 -18.20 -4.50 3.75
C ASN A 410 -17.17 -3.81 4.66
N ALA A 411 -17.21 -4.07 5.97
CA ALA A 411 -16.30 -3.46 6.95
C ALA A 411 -14.81 -3.66 6.61
N LYS A 412 -14.41 -4.83 6.09
CA LYS A 412 -13.03 -5.08 5.64
C LYS A 412 -12.70 -4.25 4.40
N GLY A 413 -13.63 -4.13 3.47
CA GLY A 413 -13.50 -3.28 2.28
C GLY A 413 -13.41 -1.80 2.63
N ASN A 414 -14.25 -1.31 3.55
CA ASN A 414 -14.19 0.04 4.08
C ASN A 414 -12.82 0.36 4.69
N HIS A 415 -12.26 -0.60 5.45
CA HIS A 415 -10.94 -0.51 6.04
C HIS A 415 -9.85 -0.45 4.96
N GLU A 416 -9.96 -1.26 3.91
CA GLU A 416 -8.96 -1.38 2.85
C GLU A 416 -8.89 -0.12 1.97
N ILE A 417 -10.04 0.44 1.56
CA ILE A 417 -10.04 1.68 0.75
C ILE A 417 -9.44 2.87 1.51
N LEU A 418 -9.67 2.93 2.84
CA LEU A 418 -9.08 3.98 3.68
C LEU A 418 -7.56 3.80 3.85
N ASN A 419 -7.05 2.55 3.85
CA ASN A 419 -5.60 2.29 3.81
C ASN A 419 -4.94 2.75 2.52
N LYS A 420 -5.67 2.64 1.41
CA LYS A 420 -5.22 3.02 0.06
C LYS A 420 -5.41 4.50 -0.24
N ALA A 421 -6.24 5.20 0.55
CA ALA A 421 -6.48 6.62 0.37
C ALA A 421 -5.19 7.44 0.57
N MET A 422 -4.97 8.38 -0.34
CA MET A 422 -3.95 9.41 -0.15
C MET A 422 -4.45 10.45 0.85
N PRO A 423 -3.57 11.15 1.57
CA PRO A 423 -3.98 12.13 2.57
C PRO A 423 -4.92 13.23 2.05
N HIS A 424 -4.82 13.56 0.77
CA HIS A 424 -5.61 14.60 0.10
C HIS A 424 -6.88 14.09 -0.60
N ASP A 425 -7.09 12.78 -0.69
CA ASP A 425 -8.33 12.20 -1.25
C ASP A 425 -9.56 12.63 -0.44
N LEU A 426 -10.73 12.64 -1.07
CA LEU A 426 -12.00 12.90 -0.40
C LEU A 426 -12.65 11.58 0.03
N TRP A 427 -13.10 11.55 1.27
CA TRP A 427 -13.80 10.42 1.86
C TRP A 427 -15.27 10.80 2.14
N PHE A 428 -16.18 9.86 1.87
CA PHE A 428 -17.62 10.05 2.02
C PHE A 428 -18.23 8.95 2.88
N HIS A 429 -19.22 9.32 3.71
CA HIS A 429 -20.02 8.44 4.55
C HIS A 429 -21.38 9.07 4.85
N ALA A 430 -22.44 8.27 5.03
CA ALA A 430 -23.72 8.82 5.47
C ALA A 430 -23.62 9.35 6.90
N GLU A 431 -24.33 10.45 7.16
CA GLU A 431 -24.45 10.98 8.51
C GLU A 431 -25.36 10.10 9.38
N ASP A 432 -25.13 10.14 10.68
CA ASP A 432 -25.95 9.58 11.76
C ASP A 432 -26.26 8.07 11.69
N GLY A 433 -25.54 7.29 10.86
CA GLY A 433 -25.80 5.86 10.79
C GLY A 433 -24.87 5.10 9.88
N PRO A 434 -25.01 3.75 9.81
CA PRO A 434 -24.12 2.91 9.05
C PRO A 434 -24.26 3.09 7.54
N SER A 435 -23.12 3.12 6.84
CA SER A 435 -23.06 3.10 5.37
C SER A 435 -21.77 2.46 4.84
N ALA A 436 -21.71 2.32 3.52
CA ALA A 436 -20.44 2.07 2.87
C ALA A 436 -19.53 3.31 2.96
N HIS A 437 -18.23 3.12 3.09
CA HIS A 437 -17.26 4.19 2.87
C HIS A 437 -16.97 4.32 1.38
N LEU A 438 -16.76 5.54 0.91
CA LEU A 438 -16.30 5.81 -0.44
C LEU A 438 -15.08 6.73 -0.35
N VAL A 439 -14.08 6.47 -1.19
CA VAL A 439 -12.91 7.32 -1.39
C VAL A 439 -12.89 7.79 -2.83
N LEU A 440 -12.96 9.08 -3.05
CA LEU A 440 -12.76 9.73 -4.33
C LEU A 440 -11.28 10.09 -4.46
N ARG A 441 -10.63 9.54 -5.47
CA ARG A 441 -9.19 9.69 -5.69
C ARG A 441 -8.90 11.00 -6.39
N LEU A 442 -8.01 11.78 -5.79
CA LEU A 442 -7.46 12.98 -6.39
C LEU A 442 -6.05 12.70 -6.92
N GLU A 443 -5.69 13.33 -8.02
CA GLU A 443 -4.35 13.18 -8.60
C GLU A 443 -3.30 13.98 -7.84
N PHE A 444 -3.71 15.09 -7.22
CA PHE A 444 -2.82 15.98 -6.46
C PHE A 444 -3.59 16.78 -5.39
N PRO A 445 -2.90 17.26 -4.34
CA PRO A 445 -3.50 18.12 -3.31
C PRO A 445 -4.08 19.41 -3.91
N GLY A 446 -5.29 19.76 -3.50
CA GLY A 446 -5.96 20.98 -3.98
C GLY A 446 -6.60 20.86 -5.37
N GLN A 447 -6.69 19.66 -5.93
CA GLN A 447 -7.47 19.44 -7.15
C GLN A 447 -8.94 19.77 -6.91
N GLU A 448 -9.48 20.68 -7.72
CA GLU A 448 -10.89 21.02 -7.68
C GLU A 448 -11.74 19.85 -8.18
N VAL A 449 -12.79 19.53 -7.43
CA VAL A 449 -13.75 18.48 -7.76
C VAL A 449 -15.05 19.13 -8.19
N PRO A 450 -15.54 18.85 -9.42
CA PRO A 450 -16.81 19.38 -9.89
C PRO A 450 -17.96 18.97 -8.97
N GLU A 451 -18.95 19.87 -8.79
CA GLU A 451 -20.12 19.63 -7.94
C GLU A 451 -20.88 18.36 -8.34
N ARG A 452 -20.96 18.08 -9.64
CA ARG A 452 -21.56 16.86 -10.17
C ARG A 452 -20.88 15.60 -9.63
N THR A 453 -19.55 15.55 -9.66
CA THR A 453 -18.76 14.43 -9.11
C THR A 453 -18.98 14.27 -7.61
N MET A 454 -19.10 15.38 -6.86
CA MET A 454 -19.41 15.37 -5.42
C MET A 454 -20.78 14.75 -5.14
N ILE A 455 -21.78 15.12 -5.93
CA ILE A 455 -23.15 14.58 -5.85
C ILE A 455 -23.15 13.08 -6.19
N GLU A 456 -22.49 12.68 -7.28
CA GLU A 456 -22.38 11.27 -7.70
C GLU A 456 -21.71 10.40 -6.63
N ALA A 457 -20.64 10.88 -6.00
CA ALA A 457 -19.97 10.19 -4.89
C ALA A 457 -20.90 10.04 -3.68
N ALA A 458 -21.63 11.09 -3.31
CA ALA A 458 -22.60 11.06 -2.22
C ALA A 458 -23.77 10.12 -2.52
N GLN A 459 -24.31 10.11 -3.74
CA GLN A 459 -25.36 9.19 -4.16
C GLN A 459 -24.91 7.73 -4.07
N LEU A 460 -23.67 7.39 -4.51
CA LEU A 460 -23.10 6.06 -4.39
C LEU A 460 -22.98 5.56 -2.94
N VAL A 461 -22.76 6.47 -1.99
CA VAL A 461 -22.80 6.17 -0.55
C VAL A 461 -24.24 6.02 -0.06
N GLY A 462 -25.11 6.94 -0.43
CA GLY A 462 -26.51 6.98 -0.01
C GLY A 462 -27.28 5.71 -0.33
N VAL A 463 -27.14 5.16 -1.54
CA VAL A 463 -27.79 3.89 -1.96
C VAL A 463 -27.31 2.65 -1.18
N LYS A 464 -26.20 2.76 -0.41
CA LYS A 464 -25.67 1.72 0.50
C LYS A 464 -25.61 2.20 1.95
N SER A 465 -26.51 3.10 2.31
CA SER A 465 -26.66 3.62 3.68
C SER A 465 -27.95 3.15 4.33
N TRP A 466 -28.08 3.43 5.60
CA TRP A 466 -29.32 3.24 6.36
C TRP A 466 -30.49 4.09 5.82
N GLN A 467 -30.20 5.16 5.05
CA GLN A 467 -31.19 6.07 4.44
C GLN A 467 -31.67 5.63 3.04
N ARG A 468 -31.21 4.51 2.52
CA ARG A 468 -31.45 4.05 1.14
C ARG A 468 -32.92 4.00 0.72
N ASP A 469 -33.81 3.70 1.66
CA ASP A 469 -35.26 3.54 1.40
C ASP A 469 -36.03 4.87 1.54
N GLY A 470 -35.37 5.94 1.98
CA GLY A 470 -35.98 7.28 2.21
C GLY A 470 -36.02 8.23 1.01
N GLY A 471 -35.52 7.79 -0.15
CA GLY A 471 -35.46 8.61 -1.37
C GLY A 471 -34.37 9.69 -1.37
N GLN A 472 -33.91 10.13 -0.19
CA GLN A 472 -32.82 11.09 -0.01
C GLN A 472 -31.83 10.58 1.04
N ALA A 473 -30.57 11.00 0.94
CA ALA A 473 -29.55 10.70 1.95
C ALA A 473 -28.69 11.93 2.24
N ARG A 474 -28.36 12.10 3.51
CA ARG A 474 -27.39 13.10 3.96
C ARG A 474 -26.03 12.43 4.12
N VAL A 475 -25.03 12.93 3.38
CA VAL A 475 -23.71 12.34 3.28
C VAL A 475 -22.64 13.36 3.63
N MET A 476 -21.79 13.03 4.61
CA MET A 476 -20.65 13.84 4.98
C MET A 476 -19.48 13.58 4.01
N CYS A 477 -18.75 14.64 3.71
CA CYS A 477 -17.48 14.61 3.00
C CYS A 477 -16.38 15.14 3.91
N ALA A 478 -15.24 14.46 3.94
CA ALA A 478 -14.06 14.89 4.66
C ALA A 478 -12.80 14.56 3.85
N VAL A 479 -11.73 15.32 4.04
CA VAL A 479 -10.42 14.95 3.48
C VAL A 479 -9.88 13.73 4.25
N ALA A 480 -9.35 12.75 3.53
CA ALA A 480 -8.93 11.46 4.10
C ALA A 480 -7.91 11.60 5.25
N ARG A 481 -7.08 12.64 5.26
CA ARG A 481 -6.16 12.95 6.38
C ARG A 481 -6.87 13.20 7.71
N HIS A 482 -8.13 13.66 7.69
CA HIS A 482 -8.95 13.95 8.87
C HIS A 482 -9.76 12.73 9.33
N VAL A 483 -9.71 11.63 8.60
CA VAL A 483 -10.41 10.38 8.92
C VAL A 483 -9.43 9.41 9.56
N ARG A 484 -9.64 9.10 10.84
CA ARG A 484 -8.75 8.23 11.63
C ARG A 484 -9.49 6.98 12.07
N LYS A 485 -8.79 5.86 12.04
CA LYS A 485 -9.32 4.60 12.58
C LYS A 485 -9.33 4.64 14.11
N VAL A 486 -10.39 4.14 14.70
CA VAL A 486 -10.50 4.02 16.16
C VAL A 486 -9.84 2.71 16.61
N LYS A 487 -8.76 2.81 17.39
CA LYS A 487 -8.08 1.62 17.95
C LYS A 487 -9.00 0.91 18.94
N GLY A 488 -9.14 -0.41 18.78
CA GLY A 488 -9.97 -1.24 19.68
C GLY A 488 -11.46 -1.26 19.33
N ALA A 489 -11.93 -0.47 18.35
CA ALA A 489 -13.30 -0.54 17.86
C ALA A 489 -13.46 -1.57 16.72
N ALA A 490 -14.72 -1.85 16.37
CA ALA A 490 -15.05 -2.76 15.26
C ALA A 490 -14.37 -2.35 13.96
N VAL A 491 -14.03 -3.35 13.12
CA VAL A 491 -13.41 -3.11 11.80
C VAL A 491 -14.31 -2.20 10.97
N GLY A 492 -13.76 -1.10 10.46
CA GLY A 492 -14.50 -0.09 9.70
C GLY A 492 -14.94 1.14 10.51
N ALA A 493 -14.82 1.12 11.85
CA ALA A 493 -15.10 2.29 12.67
C ALA A 493 -14.02 3.36 12.49
N VAL A 494 -14.46 4.60 12.28
CA VAL A 494 -13.60 5.77 12.06
C VAL A 494 -14.04 6.95 12.92
N HIS A 495 -13.09 7.81 13.24
CA HIS A 495 -13.33 9.13 13.81
C HIS A 495 -12.99 10.18 12.76
N VAL A 496 -13.91 11.12 12.52
CA VAL A 496 -13.73 12.23 11.60
C VAL A 496 -13.38 13.47 12.40
N GLY A 497 -12.13 13.93 12.29
CA GLY A 497 -11.66 15.11 13.04
C GLY A 497 -12.17 16.43 12.47
N ARG A 498 -12.40 16.49 11.14
CA ARG A 498 -12.93 17.68 10.45
C ARG A 498 -13.77 17.23 9.26
N MET A 499 -15.00 17.68 9.22
CA MET A 499 -15.90 17.54 8.08
C MET A 499 -15.72 18.76 7.16
N GLU A 500 -15.54 18.52 5.86
CA GLU A 500 -15.44 19.60 4.87
C GLU A 500 -16.82 20.05 4.40
N ARG A 501 -17.73 19.09 4.20
CA ARG A 501 -19.05 19.37 3.62
C ARG A 501 -20.08 18.32 4.00
N SER A 502 -21.35 18.73 4.15
CA SER A 502 -22.52 17.87 4.22
C SER A 502 -23.35 18.05 2.95
N LEU A 503 -23.70 16.94 2.30
CA LEU A 503 -24.43 16.90 1.03
C LEU A 503 -25.75 16.18 1.24
N LEU A 504 -26.88 16.83 0.91
CA LEU A 504 -28.17 16.17 0.80
C LEU A 504 -28.38 15.82 -0.67
N VAL A 505 -28.55 14.51 -0.95
CA VAL A 505 -28.65 14.01 -2.33
C VAL A 505 -29.90 13.14 -2.51
N ASP A 506 -30.53 13.25 -3.68
CA ASP A 506 -31.60 12.36 -4.11
C ASP A 506 -31.02 11.01 -4.55
N LEU A 507 -31.65 9.90 -4.15
CA LEU A 507 -31.18 8.54 -4.43
C LEU A 507 -31.81 8.03 -5.73
N GLY A 508 -31.04 8.05 -6.83
CA GLY A 508 -31.42 7.44 -8.10
C GLY A 508 -31.16 5.92 -8.10
N GLN A 509 -32.11 5.14 -8.60
CA GLN A 509 -32.00 3.66 -8.62
C GLN A 509 -30.90 3.11 -9.53
N ASP A 510 -30.40 3.87 -10.52
CA ASP A 510 -29.45 3.39 -11.54
C ASP A 510 -28.03 3.95 -11.43
N ILE A 511 -27.72 4.78 -10.42
CA ILE A 511 -26.42 5.44 -10.29
C ILE A 511 -25.25 4.41 -10.24
N GLU A 512 -25.46 3.26 -9.60
CA GLU A 512 -24.44 2.21 -9.51
C GLU A 512 -24.12 1.61 -10.89
N LYS A 513 -25.13 1.41 -11.74
CA LYS A 513 -24.95 0.86 -13.09
C LYS A 513 -24.30 1.88 -14.03
N THR A 514 -24.68 3.14 -13.89
CA THR A 514 -24.18 4.24 -14.74
C THR A 514 -22.70 4.51 -14.53
N LEU A 515 -22.23 4.42 -13.29
CA LEU A 515 -20.86 4.80 -12.91
C LEU A 515 -19.92 3.61 -12.67
N ALA A 516 -20.40 2.35 -12.71
CA ALA A 516 -19.57 1.17 -12.48
C ALA A 516 -18.51 0.99 -13.57
N VAL A 517 -17.25 0.80 -13.17
CA VAL A 517 -16.13 0.49 -14.08
C VAL A 517 -16.10 -0.99 -14.46
N ASP A 518 -16.67 -1.88 -13.64
CA ASP A 518 -16.63 -3.36 -13.76
C ASP A 518 -18.00 -3.96 -14.14
N ALA A 519 -18.89 -3.23 -14.79
CA ALA A 519 -20.10 -3.80 -15.37
C ALA A 519 -19.78 -4.49 -16.71
N VAL A 520 -19.20 -5.69 -16.64
CA VAL A 520 -19.34 -6.66 -17.75
C VAL A 520 -20.32 -7.71 -17.28
N LEU A 521 -21.46 -7.70 -17.95
CA LEU A 521 -22.43 -8.80 -18.01
C LEU A 521 -21.75 -10.11 -18.44
#